data_e309183e8d7a9979c244ae40dfe3122b
#
_entry.id   e309183e8d7a9979c244ae40dfe3122b
#
_cell.length_a   1.000
_cell.length_b   1.000
_cell.length_c   1.000
_cell.angle_alpha   90.00
_cell.angle_beta   90.00
_cell.angle_gamma   90.00
#
_symmetry.space_group_name_H-M   'P 1'
#
loop_
_entity.id
_entity.type
_entity.pdbx_description
1 polymer ?
#
loop_
_entity_poly.entity_id
_entity_poly.type
_entity_poly.pdbx_seq_one_letter_code
_entity_poly.pdbx_strand_id
1 'polypeptide(L)'
;MRTFILASAVVAAATSAAFGQALPDRIKAAGKIVIATQPNYAPIAYKDPATNKLIGFDIELGEAIAAELGVKVEWQETAFAQMLPSLQTGRVDMALAGMSDLPSRREVADFVDYMVSGAQFYTHDSLKGGIKTPEDLCGKTVGASRSTNWPKQIGEWSDKNCVAKGKPAINVVGTEGSVDARNQIKTQRIQGGVQGSETMAYFQKLEPNTYVPLGLPFTQTLVGMPVAKTEEGAKLRDAVKGAIERLQAKGTY
;
A
#
# COMPACT_ATOMS: atom_id res chain seq x y z
N MET A 1 3.86 75.20 23.77
CA MET A 1 4.05 73.86 24.34
C MET A 1 3.15 72.89 23.55
N ARG A 2 3.69 72.04 22.70
CA ARG A 2 2.96 71.03 21.92
C ARG A 2 3.36 69.65 22.47
N THR A 3 2.39 68.99 23.09
CA THR A 3 2.53 67.69 23.71
C THR A 3 2.35 66.61 22.62
N PHE A 4 3.41 65.83 22.31
CA PHE A 4 3.34 64.65 21.45
C PHE A 4 2.94 63.46 22.30
N ILE A 5 1.79 62.83 21.97
CA ILE A 5 1.35 61.55 22.52
C ILE A 5 1.88 60.48 21.59
N LEU A 6 2.84 59.68 22.07
CA LEU A 6 3.27 58.45 21.42
C LEU A 6 2.27 57.32 21.70
N ALA A 7 1.54 56.90 20.69
CA ALA A 7 0.71 55.70 20.76
C ALA A 7 1.58 54.47 20.44
N SER A 8 1.88 53.66 21.45
CA SER A 8 2.56 52.36 21.30
C SER A 8 1.55 51.32 20.79
N ALA A 9 1.69 50.90 19.52
CA ALA A 9 0.93 49.76 18.97
C ALA A 9 1.55 48.45 19.46
N VAL A 10 0.85 47.75 20.35
CA VAL A 10 1.17 46.38 20.75
C VAL A 10 0.70 45.45 19.63
N VAL A 11 1.63 44.93 18.81
CA VAL A 11 1.35 43.85 17.85
C VAL A 11 1.26 42.56 18.63
N ALA A 12 0.06 42.10 18.92
CA ALA A 12 -0.18 40.74 19.42
C ALA A 12 0.10 39.75 18.31
N ALA A 13 1.26 39.09 18.36
CA ALA A 13 1.57 37.93 17.51
C ALA A 13 0.64 36.79 17.95
N ALA A 14 -0.44 36.58 17.21
CA ALA A 14 -1.26 35.39 17.34
C ALA A 14 -0.43 34.18 16.87
N THR A 15 0.22 33.51 17.82
CA THR A 15 0.78 32.17 17.60
C THR A 15 -0.39 31.24 17.35
N SER A 16 -0.68 30.93 16.08
CA SER A 16 -1.55 29.84 15.70
C SER A 16 -0.92 28.56 16.25
N ALA A 17 -1.36 28.12 17.42
CA ALA A 17 -1.11 26.77 17.89
C ALA A 17 -1.76 25.85 16.87
N ALA A 18 -0.98 25.35 15.92
CA ALA A 18 -1.39 24.21 15.13
C ALA A 18 -1.66 23.09 16.13
N PHE A 19 -2.93 22.77 16.34
CA PHE A 19 -3.35 21.58 17.08
C PHE A 19 -2.86 20.38 16.28
N GLY A 20 -1.57 20.05 16.37
CA GLY A 20 -1.04 18.78 15.97
C GLY A 20 -1.73 17.73 16.84
N GLN A 21 -2.52 16.86 16.22
CA GLN A 21 -3.16 15.76 16.91
C GLN A 21 -2.09 15.01 17.70
N ALA A 22 -2.30 14.83 19.01
CA ALA A 22 -1.27 14.31 19.90
C ALA A 22 -1.01 12.84 19.56
N LEU A 23 0.26 12.48 19.33
CA LEU A 23 0.68 11.09 19.27
C LEU A 23 0.31 10.34 20.54
N PRO A 24 0.05 9.02 20.48
CA PRO A 24 -0.04 8.16 21.65
C PRO A 24 1.18 8.37 22.57
N ASP A 25 0.93 8.49 23.89
CA ASP A 25 2.00 8.78 24.86
C ASP A 25 3.13 7.76 24.82
N ARG A 26 2.81 6.49 24.54
CA ARG A 26 3.79 5.41 24.38
C ARG A 26 4.76 5.69 23.23
N ILE A 27 4.25 6.09 22.07
CA ILE A 27 5.07 6.39 20.87
C ILE A 27 5.91 7.65 21.14
N LYS A 28 5.31 8.66 21.74
CA LYS A 28 6.00 9.91 22.09
C LYS A 28 7.14 9.66 23.08
N ALA A 29 6.89 8.88 24.14
CA ALA A 29 7.90 8.54 25.13
C ALA A 29 9.03 7.67 24.55
N ALA A 30 8.71 6.73 23.65
CA ALA A 30 9.69 5.89 22.96
C ALA A 30 10.50 6.67 21.89
N GLY A 31 10.00 7.81 21.41
CA GLY A 31 10.60 8.57 20.30
C GLY A 31 10.65 7.81 18.98
N LYS A 32 9.86 6.75 18.84
CA LYS A 32 9.81 5.89 17.64
C LYS A 32 8.44 5.30 17.41
N ILE A 33 8.15 5.02 16.14
CA ILE A 33 6.98 4.28 15.67
C ILE A 33 7.44 2.97 15.01
N VAL A 34 6.82 1.86 15.37
CA VAL A 34 7.13 0.53 14.81
C VAL A 34 6.19 0.26 13.64
N ILE A 35 6.74 0.16 12.43
CA ILE A 35 5.96 -0.01 11.20
C ILE A 35 6.23 -1.39 10.60
N ALA A 36 5.17 -2.20 10.45
CA ALA A 36 5.24 -3.47 9.72
C ALA A 36 5.33 -3.23 8.22
N THR A 37 6.24 -3.92 7.55
CA THR A 37 6.31 -3.96 6.08
C THR A 37 6.71 -5.35 5.58
N GLN A 38 6.34 -5.67 4.33
CA GLN A 38 6.81 -6.88 3.65
C GLN A 38 7.57 -6.48 2.39
N PRO A 39 8.92 -6.61 2.36
CA PRO A 39 9.73 -6.06 1.29
C PRO A 39 9.82 -6.98 0.06
N ASN A 40 8.69 -7.30 -0.55
CA ASN A 40 8.57 -8.13 -1.76
C ASN A 40 7.64 -7.53 -2.82
N TYR A 41 7.28 -6.24 -2.68
CA TYR A 41 6.29 -5.55 -3.49
C TYR A 41 6.84 -4.26 -4.12
N ALA A 42 7.85 -4.39 -5.00
CA ALA A 42 8.42 -3.26 -5.71
C ALA A 42 7.42 -2.61 -6.69
N PRO A 43 7.42 -1.27 -6.84
CA PRO A 43 8.29 -0.27 -6.19
C PRO A 43 7.73 0.24 -4.85
N ILE A 44 6.72 -0.40 -4.28
CA ILE A 44 6.01 0.06 -3.08
C ILE A 44 6.84 -0.19 -1.82
N ALA A 45 7.21 -1.43 -1.54
CA ALA A 45 8.12 -1.79 -0.46
C ALA A 45 8.99 -2.98 -0.88
N TYR A 46 10.29 -2.79 -0.94
CA TYR A 46 11.21 -3.86 -1.36
C TYR A 46 12.63 -3.62 -0.83
N LYS A 47 13.50 -4.60 -1.02
CA LYS A 47 14.92 -4.46 -0.72
C LYS A 47 15.70 -4.11 -1.99
N ASP A 48 16.55 -3.12 -1.90
CA ASP A 48 17.52 -2.82 -2.94
C ASP A 48 18.46 -4.02 -3.13
N PRO A 49 18.58 -4.57 -4.35
CA PRO A 49 19.38 -5.78 -4.57
C PRO A 49 20.88 -5.62 -4.29
N ALA A 50 21.42 -4.40 -4.40
CA ALA A 50 22.84 -4.12 -4.22
C ALA A 50 23.19 -3.89 -2.74
N THR A 51 22.31 -3.23 -1.99
CA THR A 51 22.58 -2.77 -0.62
C THR A 51 21.80 -3.51 0.45
N ASN A 52 20.80 -4.31 0.06
CA ASN A 52 19.83 -4.98 0.94
C ASN A 52 19.04 -4.02 1.85
N LYS A 53 19.04 -2.72 1.57
CA LYS A 53 18.27 -1.72 2.31
C LYS A 53 16.80 -1.77 1.92
N LEU A 54 15.92 -1.49 2.86
CA LEU A 54 14.51 -1.23 2.60
C LEU A 54 14.37 0.07 1.80
N ILE A 55 13.66 0.03 0.69
CA ILE A 55 13.39 1.15 -0.20
C ILE A 55 11.98 1.02 -0.79
N GLY A 56 11.50 2.10 -1.37
CA GLY A 56 10.22 2.16 -2.07
C GLY A 56 9.29 3.21 -1.50
N PHE A 57 8.18 3.41 -2.20
CA PHE A 57 7.23 4.47 -1.88
C PHE A 57 6.73 4.40 -0.42
N ASP A 58 6.33 3.24 0.06
CA ASP A 58 5.84 3.06 1.43
C ASP A 58 6.93 3.33 2.47
N ILE A 59 8.18 3.01 2.14
CA ILE A 59 9.32 3.24 3.04
C ILE A 59 9.57 4.75 3.18
N GLU A 60 9.67 5.46 2.04
CA GLU A 60 9.88 6.91 2.02
C GLU A 60 8.71 7.65 2.66
N LEU A 61 7.46 7.22 2.40
CA LEU A 61 6.27 7.80 3.01
C LEU A 61 6.26 7.59 4.53
N GLY A 62 6.58 6.39 5.01
CA GLY A 62 6.64 6.09 6.43
C GLY A 62 7.68 6.95 7.15
N GLU A 63 8.85 7.14 6.55
CA GLU A 63 9.90 7.99 7.11
C GLU A 63 9.51 9.48 7.08
N ALA A 64 8.87 9.95 6.02
CA ALA A 64 8.38 11.31 5.93
C ALA A 64 7.28 11.59 6.98
N ILE A 65 6.35 10.66 7.17
CA ILE A 65 5.32 10.75 8.22
C ILE A 65 5.96 10.81 9.61
N ALA A 66 6.90 9.92 9.90
CA ALA A 66 7.58 9.88 11.20
C ALA A 66 8.35 11.19 11.48
N ALA A 67 9.02 11.74 10.46
CA ALA A 67 9.69 13.04 10.57
C ALA A 67 8.70 14.18 10.88
N GLU A 68 7.53 14.20 10.21
CA GLU A 68 6.46 15.17 10.51
C GLU A 68 5.89 15.02 11.94
N LEU A 69 5.94 13.82 12.48
CA LEU A 69 5.49 13.50 13.84
C LEU A 69 6.59 13.69 14.90
N GLY A 70 7.84 13.98 14.49
CA GLY A 70 8.99 14.15 15.38
C GLY A 70 9.48 12.86 16.03
N VAL A 71 9.29 11.70 15.39
CA VAL A 71 9.72 10.38 15.85
C VAL A 71 10.56 9.67 14.78
N LYS A 72 11.23 8.57 15.14
CA LYS A 72 11.96 7.71 14.20
C LYS A 72 11.12 6.49 13.81
N VAL A 73 11.36 5.95 12.62
CA VAL A 73 10.76 4.66 12.21
C VAL A 73 11.64 3.51 12.69
N GLU A 74 10.99 2.50 13.25
CA GLU A 74 11.55 1.16 13.40
C GLU A 74 10.79 0.24 12.46
N TRP A 75 11.44 -0.18 11.36
CA TRP A 75 10.85 -1.10 10.40
C TRP A 75 10.87 -2.52 10.91
N GLN A 76 9.71 -3.18 10.92
CA GLN A 76 9.59 -4.59 11.25
C GLN A 76 9.13 -5.39 10.03
N GLU A 77 10.03 -6.22 9.48
CA GLU A 77 9.68 -7.13 8.40
C GLU A 77 8.67 -8.15 8.92
N THR A 78 7.49 -8.16 8.32
CA THR A 78 6.34 -8.94 8.77
C THR A 78 5.64 -9.54 7.56
N ALA A 79 5.35 -10.82 7.57
CA ALA A 79 4.55 -11.45 6.53
C ALA A 79 3.18 -10.78 6.43
N PHE A 80 2.68 -10.54 5.22
CA PHE A 80 1.44 -9.77 4.97
C PHE A 80 0.25 -10.29 5.79
N ALA A 81 0.09 -11.60 5.86
CA ALA A 81 -0.97 -12.24 6.65
C ALA A 81 -0.86 -12.00 8.16
N GLN A 82 0.33 -11.64 8.66
CA GLN A 82 0.60 -11.42 10.08
C GLN A 82 0.52 -9.94 10.48
N MET A 83 0.33 -9.01 9.55
CA MET A 83 0.32 -7.58 9.86
C MET A 83 -0.85 -7.18 10.75
N LEU A 84 -2.09 -7.55 10.38
CA LEU A 84 -3.27 -7.25 11.20
C LEU A 84 -3.22 -7.94 12.58
N PRO A 85 -2.87 -9.22 12.72
CA PRO A 85 -2.61 -9.82 14.02
C PRO A 85 -1.53 -9.11 14.85
N SER A 86 -0.46 -8.62 14.20
CA SER A 86 0.61 -7.89 14.90
C SER A 86 0.15 -6.53 15.42
N LEU A 87 -0.75 -5.85 14.71
CA LEU A 87 -1.42 -4.63 15.20
C LEU A 87 -2.29 -4.92 16.43
N GLN A 88 -3.10 -5.97 16.37
CA GLN A 88 -3.99 -6.35 17.47
C GLN A 88 -3.24 -6.70 18.76
N THR A 89 -2.04 -7.26 18.63
CA THR A 89 -1.20 -7.62 19.77
C THR A 89 -0.24 -6.50 20.22
N GLY A 90 -0.27 -5.34 19.55
CA GLY A 90 0.61 -4.21 19.85
C GLY A 90 2.09 -4.46 19.53
N ARG A 91 2.41 -5.48 18.73
CA ARG A 91 3.78 -5.75 18.26
C ARG A 91 4.26 -4.67 17.32
N VAL A 92 3.37 -4.09 16.53
CA VAL A 92 3.61 -2.97 15.63
C VAL A 92 2.54 -1.91 15.84
N ASP A 93 2.84 -0.67 15.50
CA ASP A 93 1.95 0.47 15.65
C ASP A 93 1.07 0.67 14.43
N MET A 94 1.64 0.46 13.24
CA MET A 94 0.95 0.54 11.96
C MET A 94 1.61 -0.38 10.92
N ALA A 95 1.00 -0.52 9.75
CA ALA A 95 1.62 -1.22 8.63
C ALA A 95 1.62 -0.37 7.36
N LEU A 96 2.68 -0.53 6.57
CA LEU A 96 2.87 0.03 5.23
C LEU A 96 3.36 -1.08 4.31
N ALA A 97 2.49 -1.59 3.46
CA ALA A 97 2.75 -2.72 2.55
C ALA A 97 1.72 -2.80 1.42
N GLY A 98 1.22 -1.67 0.94
CA GLY A 98 0.21 -1.65 -0.13
C GLY A 98 -1.10 -2.35 0.27
N MET A 99 -1.55 -2.25 1.53
CA MET A 99 -2.71 -2.99 2.01
C MET A 99 -4.02 -2.33 1.57
N SER A 100 -4.86 -3.05 0.80
CA SER A 100 -6.18 -2.57 0.43
C SER A 100 -7.06 -2.37 1.67
N ASP A 101 -7.73 -1.22 1.75
CA ASP A 101 -8.73 -0.92 2.75
C ASP A 101 -10.06 -1.61 2.37
N LEU A 102 -10.38 -2.69 3.03
CA LEU A 102 -11.54 -3.53 2.77
C LEU A 102 -12.48 -3.54 3.98
N PRO A 103 -13.81 -3.65 3.77
CA PRO A 103 -14.76 -3.77 4.87
C PRO A 103 -14.39 -4.86 5.89
N SER A 104 -13.95 -6.03 5.43
CA SER A 104 -13.53 -7.13 6.30
C SER A 104 -12.29 -6.83 7.14
N ARG A 105 -11.39 -5.97 6.65
CA ARG A 105 -10.20 -5.52 7.39
C ARG A 105 -10.55 -4.42 8.39
N ARG A 106 -11.53 -3.58 8.05
CA ARG A 106 -12.06 -2.52 8.94
C ARG A 106 -12.79 -3.09 10.17
N GLU A 107 -13.13 -4.37 10.18
CA GLU A 107 -13.65 -5.03 11.38
C GLU A 107 -12.60 -5.05 12.50
N VAL A 108 -11.31 -5.16 12.16
CA VAL A 108 -10.20 -5.40 13.09
C VAL A 108 -9.14 -4.30 13.14
N ALA A 109 -9.17 -3.33 12.21
CA ALA A 109 -8.23 -2.22 12.12
C ALA A 109 -8.92 -0.97 11.58
N ASP A 110 -8.41 0.22 11.94
CA ASP A 110 -8.74 1.47 11.27
C ASP A 110 -7.69 1.79 10.22
N PHE A 111 -8.04 2.56 9.19
CA PHE A 111 -7.16 2.85 8.06
C PHE A 111 -6.94 4.36 7.85
N VAL A 112 -5.73 4.73 7.43
CA VAL A 112 -5.43 6.02 6.80
C VAL A 112 -5.11 5.74 5.33
N ASP A 113 -6.02 6.13 4.44
CA ASP A 113 -5.83 5.90 3.01
C ASP A 113 -4.82 6.89 2.44
N TYR A 114 -3.95 6.40 1.54
CA TYR A 114 -2.89 7.20 0.95
C TYR A 114 -2.75 7.04 -0.56
N MET A 115 -3.27 5.98 -1.16
CA MET A 115 -3.29 5.84 -2.62
C MET A 115 -4.50 5.03 -3.09
N VAL A 116 -4.73 5.02 -4.41
CA VAL A 116 -5.69 4.16 -5.08
C VAL A 116 -4.91 3.13 -5.89
N SER A 117 -5.31 1.86 -5.80
CA SER A 117 -4.77 0.77 -6.61
C SER A 117 -5.91 -0.02 -7.26
N GLY A 118 -5.57 -0.79 -8.28
CA GLY A 118 -6.50 -1.69 -8.94
C GLY A 118 -5.84 -3.03 -9.26
N ALA A 119 -6.57 -4.12 -9.09
CA ALA A 119 -6.09 -5.43 -9.52
C ALA A 119 -6.03 -5.47 -11.06
N GLN A 120 -4.87 -5.76 -11.61
CA GLN A 120 -4.65 -5.81 -13.05
C GLN A 120 -4.07 -7.16 -13.46
N PHE A 121 -4.66 -7.75 -14.50
CA PHE A 121 -4.11 -8.94 -15.11
C PHE A 121 -2.86 -8.62 -15.93
N TYR A 122 -1.92 -9.55 -15.95
CA TYR A 122 -0.74 -9.50 -16.81
C TYR A 122 -0.32 -10.92 -17.21
N THR A 123 0.46 -11.02 -18.29
CA THR A 123 1.02 -12.27 -18.78
C THR A 123 2.49 -12.10 -19.13
N HIS A 124 3.15 -13.17 -19.55
CA HIS A 124 4.51 -13.14 -20.08
C HIS A 124 4.51 -12.79 -21.57
N ASP A 125 5.50 -12.03 -22.02
CA ASP A 125 5.62 -11.57 -23.41
C ASP A 125 5.61 -12.74 -24.43
N SER A 126 6.21 -13.88 -24.08
CA SER A 126 6.18 -15.07 -24.95
C SER A 126 4.77 -15.64 -25.19
N LEU A 127 3.79 -15.30 -24.37
CA LEU A 127 2.40 -15.76 -24.49
C LEU A 127 1.49 -14.72 -25.17
N LYS A 128 1.98 -13.51 -25.48
CA LYS A 128 1.19 -12.42 -26.07
C LYS A 128 0.56 -12.74 -27.42
N GLY A 129 1.05 -13.76 -28.13
CA GLY A 129 0.45 -14.24 -29.37
C GLY A 129 -0.93 -14.88 -29.19
N GLY A 130 -1.14 -15.54 -28.03
CA GLY A 130 -2.39 -16.23 -27.67
C GLY A 130 -3.16 -15.62 -26.50
N ILE A 131 -2.55 -14.67 -25.74
CA ILE A 131 -3.18 -13.99 -24.60
C ILE A 131 -2.99 -12.48 -24.80
N LYS A 132 -4.04 -11.81 -25.26
CA LYS A 132 -4.03 -10.37 -25.58
C LYS A 132 -4.99 -9.57 -24.71
N THR A 133 -6.03 -10.22 -24.21
CA THR A 133 -7.08 -9.61 -23.38
C THR A 133 -7.25 -10.43 -22.09
N PRO A 134 -7.88 -9.86 -21.05
CA PRO A 134 -8.22 -10.63 -19.86
C PRO A 134 -9.08 -11.88 -20.16
N GLU A 135 -9.97 -11.82 -21.17
CA GLU A 135 -10.84 -12.92 -21.58
C GLU A 135 -10.10 -14.12 -22.17
N ASP A 136 -8.87 -13.92 -22.66
CA ASP A 136 -8.02 -15.01 -23.15
C ASP A 136 -7.43 -15.87 -22.01
N LEU A 137 -7.58 -15.38 -20.75
CA LEU A 137 -7.24 -16.13 -19.55
C LEU A 137 -8.30 -17.16 -19.15
N CYS A 138 -9.50 -17.14 -19.76
CA CYS A 138 -10.52 -18.16 -19.50
C CYS A 138 -9.98 -19.56 -19.79
N GLY A 139 -10.11 -20.47 -18.81
CA GLY A 139 -9.56 -21.82 -18.86
C GLY A 139 -8.02 -21.92 -18.65
N LYS A 140 -7.35 -20.80 -18.39
CA LYS A 140 -5.90 -20.78 -18.08
C LYS A 140 -5.68 -20.74 -16.57
N THR A 141 -4.43 -20.98 -16.16
CA THR A 141 -4.00 -20.86 -14.77
C THR A 141 -3.47 -19.46 -14.52
N VAL A 142 -4.04 -18.77 -13.51
CA VAL A 142 -3.68 -17.42 -13.09
C VAL A 142 -3.29 -17.42 -11.63
N GLY A 143 -2.12 -16.86 -11.34
CA GLY A 143 -1.58 -16.76 -9.99
C GLY A 143 -1.79 -15.39 -9.35
N ALA A 144 -2.03 -15.39 -8.04
CA ALA A 144 -2.01 -14.19 -7.22
C ALA A 144 -1.57 -14.52 -5.79
N SER A 145 -1.03 -13.54 -5.08
CA SER A 145 -0.63 -13.72 -3.69
C SER A 145 -1.80 -14.21 -2.83
N ARG A 146 -1.64 -15.39 -2.21
CA ARG A 146 -2.70 -16.06 -1.44
C ARG A 146 -3.17 -15.28 -0.22
N SER A 147 -2.33 -14.38 0.30
CA SER A 147 -2.62 -13.56 1.48
C SER A 147 -3.41 -12.28 1.15
N THR A 148 -3.70 -12.03 -0.14
CA THR A 148 -4.45 -10.86 -0.60
C THR A 148 -5.90 -11.21 -0.91
N ASN A 149 -6.68 -10.20 -1.29
CA ASN A 149 -8.03 -10.35 -1.81
C ASN A 149 -8.08 -10.76 -3.29
N TRP A 150 -6.95 -10.75 -4.01
CA TRP A 150 -6.89 -10.97 -5.45
C TRP A 150 -7.37 -12.37 -5.88
N PRO A 151 -7.04 -13.49 -5.20
CA PRO A 151 -7.58 -14.80 -5.59
C PRO A 151 -9.10 -14.81 -5.67
N LYS A 152 -9.78 -14.22 -4.68
CA LYS A 152 -11.24 -14.09 -4.66
C LYS A 152 -11.74 -13.21 -5.83
N GLN A 153 -11.10 -12.05 -6.04
CA GLN A 153 -11.48 -11.13 -7.11
C GLN A 153 -11.28 -11.72 -8.51
N ILE A 154 -10.24 -12.57 -8.72
CA ILE A 154 -10.07 -13.31 -9.98
C ILE A 154 -11.22 -14.29 -10.18
N GLY A 155 -11.63 -15.02 -9.13
CA GLY A 155 -12.78 -15.93 -9.19
C GLY A 155 -14.05 -15.21 -9.58
N GLU A 156 -14.40 -14.12 -8.90
CA GLU A 156 -15.58 -13.30 -9.19
C GLU A 156 -15.56 -12.72 -10.62
N TRP A 157 -14.38 -12.28 -11.07
CA TRP A 157 -14.19 -11.81 -12.46
C TRP A 157 -14.40 -12.96 -13.47
N SER A 158 -13.83 -14.14 -13.18
CA SER A 158 -13.93 -15.34 -14.00
C SER A 158 -15.38 -15.81 -14.13
N ASP A 159 -16.13 -15.83 -13.04
CA ASP A 159 -17.54 -16.20 -13.07
C ASP A 159 -18.35 -15.30 -14.01
N LYS A 160 -18.11 -13.98 -13.93
CA LYS A 160 -18.80 -12.98 -14.76
C LYS A 160 -18.36 -12.99 -16.21
N ASN A 161 -17.07 -13.17 -16.50
CA ASN A 161 -16.51 -12.91 -17.82
C ASN A 161 -16.13 -14.18 -18.59
N CYS A 162 -16.01 -15.32 -17.90
CA CYS A 162 -15.77 -16.61 -18.54
C CYS A 162 -17.03 -17.49 -18.42
N VAL A 163 -17.38 -17.90 -17.20
CA VAL A 163 -18.44 -18.89 -16.95
C VAL A 163 -19.80 -18.42 -17.47
N ALA A 164 -20.21 -17.21 -17.15
CA ALA A 164 -21.47 -16.61 -17.64
C ALA A 164 -21.53 -16.47 -19.17
N LYS A 165 -20.35 -16.55 -19.86
CA LYS A 165 -20.24 -16.49 -21.33
C LYS A 165 -19.96 -17.88 -21.94
N GLY A 166 -20.15 -18.96 -21.19
CA GLY A 166 -19.96 -20.34 -21.66
C GLY A 166 -18.48 -20.76 -21.87
N LYS A 167 -17.54 -19.97 -21.34
CA LYS A 167 -16.10 -20.31 -21.38
C LYS A 167 -15.68 -21.05 -20.08
N PRO A 168 -14.62 -21.83 -20.10
CA PRO A 168 -14.07 -22.44 -18.89
C PRO A 168 -13.64 -21.39 -17.88
N ALA A 169 -13.83 -21.66 -16.60
CA ALA A 169 -13.36 -20.80 -15.51
C ALA A 169 -11.81 -20.66 -15.52
N ILE A 170 -11.32 -19.55 -15.00
CA ILE A 170 -9.89 -19.39 -14.69
C ILE A 170 -9.54 -20.35 -13.54
N ASN A 171 -8.44 -21.09 -13.69
CA ASN A 171 -7.86 -21.86 -12.60
C ASN A 171 -7.00 -20.94 -11.73
N VAL A 172 -7.51 -20.55 -10.55
CA VAL A 172 -6.83 -19.60 -9.66
C VAL A 172 -5.87 -20.35 -8.74
N VAL A 173 -4.59 -19.95 -8.72
CA VAL A 173 -3.57 -20.51 -7.82
C VAL A 173 -3.02 -19.43 -6.87
N GLY A 174 -2.92 -19.79 -5.59
CA GLY A 174 -2.30 -18.91 -4.59
C GLY A 174 -0.78 -19.02 -4.61
N THR A 175 -0.10 -17.88 -4.76
CA THR A 175 1.38 -17.77 -4.72
C THR A 175 1.86 -17.21 -3.38
N GLU A 176 3.15 -17.36 -3.08
CA GLU A 176 3.77 -16.82 -1.84
C GLU A 176 4.09 -15.31 -1.94
N GLY A 177 3.40 -14.60 -2.80
CA GLY A 177 3.55 -13.16 -3.02
C GLY A 177 3.88 -12.84 -4.47
N SER A 178 4.14 -11.56 -4.73
CA SER A 178 4.30 -11.04 -6.09
C SER A 178 5.55 -11.57 -6.80
N VAL A 179 6.64 -11.79 -6.07
CA VAL A 179 7.88 -12.32 -6.64
C VAL A 179 7.68 -13.76 -7.12
N ASP A 180 7.05 -14.60 -6.31
CA ASP A 180 6.76 -15.98 -6.67
C ASP A 180 5.81 -16.05 -7.88
N ALA A 181 4.76 -15.23 -7.91
CA ALA A 181 3.86 -15.13 -9.06
C ALA A 181 4.62 -14.82 -10.36
N ARG A 182 5.52 -13.82 -10.34
CA ARG A 182 6.32 -13.46 -11.51
C ARG A 182 7.27 -14.57 -11.93
N ASN A 183 7.92 -15.27 -11.01
CA ASN A 183 8.78 -16.42 -11.31
C ASN A 183 8.00 -17.57 -11.96
N GLN A 184 6.79 -17.86 -11.47
CA GLN A 184 5.93 -18.87 -12.05
C GLN A 184 5.44 -18.51 -13.45
N ILE A 185 5.20 -17.23 -13.74
CA ILE A 185 4.89 -16.74 -15.10
C ILE A 185 6.10 -16.87 -16.02
N LYS A 186 7.29 -16.47 -15.60
CA LYS A 186 8.53 -16.62 -16.39
C LYS A 186 8.81 -18.08 -16.79
N THR A 187 8.54 -18.99 -15.87
CA THR A 187 8.71 -20.44 -16.12
C THR A 187 7.48 -21.08 -16.77
N GLN A 188 6.46 -20.28 -17.13
CA GLN A 188 5.20 -20.72 -17.77
C GLN A 188 4.41 -21.76 -16.96
N ARG A 189 4.67 -21.89 -15.65
CA ARG A 189 3.88 -22.73 -14.75
C ARG A 189 2.45 -22.19 -14.61
N ILE A 190 2.29 -20.87 -14.70
CA ILE A 190 1.03 -20.16 -14.81
C ILE A 190 1.06 -19.25 -16.05
N GLN A 191 -0.08 -19.02 -16.68
CA GLN A 191 -0.19 -18.26 -17.93
C GLN A 191 -0.49 -16.79 -17.69
N GLY A 192 -0.97 -16.43 -16.51
CA GLY A 192 -1.23 -15.05 -16.12
C GLY A 192 -1.04 -14.83 -14.64
N GLY A 193 -1.02 -13.57 -14.26
CA GLY A 193 -0.99 -13.14 -12.87
C GLY A 193 -1.86 -11.92 -12.63
N VAL A 194 -2.09 -11.62 -11.36
CA VAL A 194 -2.73 -10.38 -10.92
C VAL A 194 -1.83 -9.66 -9.95
N GLN A 195 -1.71 -8.34 -10.13
CA GLN A 195 -0.94 -7.46 -9.29
C GLN A 195 -1.57 -6.07 -9.25
N GLY A 196 -1.15 -5.22 -8.33
CA GLY A 196 -1.58 -3.82 -8.30
C GLY A 196 -1.09 -3.05 -9.53
N SER A 197 -1.98 -2.30 -10.15
CA SER A 197 -1.71 -1.54 -11.38
C SER A 197 -0.55 -0.56 -11.25
N GLU A 198 -0.32 -0.03 -10.07
CA GLU A 198 0.78 0.88 -9.74
C GLU A 198 2.17 0.26 -9.92
N THR A 199 2.26 -1.08 -9.95
CA THR A 199 3.54 -1.79 -10.08
C THR A 199 3.91 -2.10 -11.53
N MET A 200 2.96 -2.08 -12.47
CA MET A 200 3.16 -2.57 -13.83
C MET A 200 4.19 -1.77 -14.61
N ALA A 201 4.13 -0.44 -14.57
CA ALA A 201 5.09 0.41 -15.27
C ALA A 201 6.53 0.20 -14.76
N TYR A 202 6.69 -0.04 -13.45
CA TYR A 202 7.98 -0.35 -12.86
C TYR A 202 8.56 -1.66 -13.39
N PHE A 203 7.75 -2.73 -13.44
CA PHE A 203 8.23 -4.02 -13.97
C PHE A 203 8.54 -3.97 -15.45
N GLN A 204 7.77 -3.24 -16.24
CA GLN A 204 8.06 -3.04 -17.65
C GLN A 204 9.38 -2.27 -17.88
N LYS A 205 9.71 -1.34 -16.97
CA LYS A 205 10.99 -0.61 -16.99
C LYS A 205 12.15 -1.49 -16.54
N LEU A 206 11.96 -2.29 -15.48
CA LEU A 206 13.01 -3.13 -14.89
C LEU A 206 13.33 -4.33 -15.77
N GLU A 207 12.32 -4.95 -16.34
CA GLU A 207 12.42 -6.15 -17.19
C GLU A 207 11.67 -5.89 -18.52
N PRO A 208 12.27 -5.12 -19.44
CA PRO A 208 11.64 -4.81 -20.74
C PRO A 208 11.28 -6.09 -21.49
N ASN A 209 10.14 -6.08 -22.17
CA ASN A 209 9.63 -7.21 -22.97
C ASN A 209 9.43 -8.52 -22.19
N THR A 210 9.18 -8.45 -20.90
CA THR A 210 8.92 -9.64 -20.06
C THR A 210 7.45 -9.71 -19.65
N TYR A 211 6.87 -8.62 -19.19
CA TYR A 211 5.49 -8.58 -18.68
C TYR A 211 4.61 -7.71 -19.55
N VAL A 212 3.44 -8.24 -19.89
CA VAL A 212 2.42 -7.56 -20.71
C VAL A 212 1.16 -7.39 -19.86
N PRO A 213 0.78 -6.15 -19.48
CA PRO A 213 -0.49 -5.92 -18.83
C PRO A 213 -1.65 -6.23 -19.79
N LEU A 214 -2.72 -6.83 -19.28
CA LEU A 214 -3.90 -7.19 -20.05
C LEU A 214 -5.06 -6.28 -19.65
N GLY A 215 -5.44 -5.40 -20.57
CA GLY A 215 -6.52 -4.43 -20.38
C GLY A 215 -6.23 -3.42 -19.26
N LEU A 216 -7.29 -2.84 -18.75
CA LEU A 216 -7.26 -1.94 -17.58
C LEU A 216 -7.42 -2.74 -16.28
N PRO A 217 -7.10 -2.17 -15.12
CA PRO A 217 -7.42 -2.76 -13.83
C PRO A 217 -8.91 -3.09 -13.74
N PHE A 218 -9.23 -4.30 -13.30
CA PHE A 218 -10.62 -4.75 -13.18
C PHE A 218 -11.25 -4.47 -11.80
N THR A 219 -10.47 -3.90 -10.89
CA THR A 219 -10.94 -3.35 -9.62
C THR A 219 -10.33 -1.98 -9.38
N GLN A 220 -10.93 -1.21 -8.46
CA GLN A 220 -10.37 0.01 -7.92
C GLN A 220 -10.60 0.01 -6.41
N THR A 221 -9.55 0.16 -5.62
CA THR A 221 -9.61 0.03 -4.17
C THR A 221 -8.69 1.06 -3.53
N LEU A 222 -9.14 1.68 -2.43
CA LEU A 222 -8.28 2.47 -1.57
C LEU A 222 -7.23 1.56 -0.93
N VAL A 223 -6.05 2.07 -0.81
CA VAL A 223 -4.91 1.44 -0.11
C VAL A 223 -4.56 2.32 1.06
N GLY A 224 -4.47 1.72 2.22
CA GLY A 224 -4.29 2.46 3.46
C GLY A 224 -3.29 1.81 4.42
N MET A 225 -2.92 2.61 5.39
CA MET A 225 -2.10 2.23 6.54
C MET A 225 -3.03 1.79 7.66
N PRO A 226 -3.13 0.49 7.98
CA PRO A 226 -3.90 0.04 9.13
C PRO A 226 -3.19 0.37 10.44
N VAL A 227 -3.99 0.74 11.42
CA VAL A 227 -3.63 0.90 12.85
C VAL A 227 -4.57 0.06 13.70
N ALA A 228 -4.17 -0.24 14.94
CA ALA A 228 -5.04 -1.00 15.84
C ALA A 228 -6.38 -0.29 16.09
N LYS A 229 -7.47 -1.04 16.15
CA LYS A 229 -8.82 -0.50 16.44
C LYS A 229 -9.00 -0.31 17.93
N THR A 230 -8.28 0.65 18.49
CA THR A 230 -8.23 1.02 19.90
C THR A 230 -8.21 2.54 20.02
N GLU A 231 -8.38 3.08 21.24
CA GLU A 231 -8.26 4.51 21.48
C GLU A 231 -6.88 5.07 21.09
N GLU A 232 -5.80 4.35 21.44
CA GLU A 232 -4.44 4.73 21.02
C GLU A 232 -4.24 4.66 19.53
N GLY A 233 -4.78 3.60 18.89
CA GLY A 233 -4.74 3.48 17.42
C GLY A 233 -5.51 4.61 16.73
N ALA A 234 -6.65 5.03 17.27
CA ALA A 234 -7.39 6.18 16.75
C ALA A 234 -6.58 7.48 16.85
N LYS A 235 -5.89 7.73 18.01
CA LYS A 235 -4.98 8.87 18.16
C LYS A 235 -3.85 8.82 17.11
N LEU A 236 -3.25 7.64 16.89
CA LEU A 236 -2.20 7.45 15.89
C LEU A 236 -2.73 7.69 14.47
N ARG A 237 -3.90 7.13 14.12
CA ARG A 237 -4.57 7.34 12.84
C ARG A 237 -4.72 8.84 12.54
N ASP A 238 -5.24 9.57 13.49
CA ASP A 238 -5.51 10.99 13.32
C ASP A 238 -4.22 11.81 13.21
N ALA A 239 -3.19 11.46 13.99
CA ALA A 239 -1.86 12.08 13.89
C ALA A 239 -1.20 11.80 12.51
N VAL A 240 -1.27 10.57 12.02
CA VAL A 240 -0.75 10.17 10.70
C VAL A 240 -1.50 10.89 9.58
N LYS A 241 -2.84 10.98 9.66
CA LYS A 241 -3.65 11.74 8.70
C LYS A 241 -3.21 13.20 8.64
N GLY A 242 -3.06 13.86 9.79
CA GLY A 242 -2.56 15.24 9.82
C GLY A 242 -1.14 15.40 9.30
N ALA A 243 -0.27 14.39 9.48
CA ALA A 243 1.08 14.39 8.89
C ALA A 243 1.02 14.32 7.36
N ILE A 244 0.18 13.45 6.79
CA ILE A 244 -0.02 13.35 5.33
C ILE A 244 -0.56 14.66 4.77
N GLU A 245 -1.54 15.29 5.39
CA GLU A 245 -2.08 16.58 4.97
C GLU A 245 -1.01 17.66 4.94
N ARG A 246 -0.09 17.68 5.91
CA ARG A 246 1.05 18.61 5.92
C ARG A 246 2.07 18.28 4.82
N LEU A 247 2.37 17.02 4.56
CA LEU A 247 3.25 16.59 3.47
C LEU A 247 2.70 16.99 2.10
N GLN A 248 1.39 16.85 1.90
CA GLN A 248 0.69 17.29 0.70
C GLN A 248 0.77 18.81 0.53
N ALA A 249 0.50 19.58 1.60
CA ALA A 249 0.59 21.03 1.57
C ALA A 249 2.01 21.55 1.26
N LYS A 250 3.05 20.79 1.62
CA LYS A 250 4.46 21.09 1.32
C LYS A 250 4.90 20.63 -0.08
N GLY A 251 4.08 19.87 -0.79
CA GLY A 251 4.45 19.25 -2.06
C GLY A 251 5.49 18.13 -1.93
N THR A 252 5.63 17.55 -0.74
CA THR A 252 6.54 16.43 -0.47
C THR A 252 5.90 15.07 -0.78
N TYR A 253 4.58 15.02 -0.70
CA TYR A 253 3.77 13.84 -1.00
C TYR A 253 3.54 13.67 -2.49
#